data_48c216b2fd9c5e72126fb07cef762db0
#
_entry.id   48c216b2fd9c5e72126fb07cef762db0
#
_cell.length_a   1.000
_cell.length_b   1.000
_cell.length_c   1.000
_cell.angle_alpha   90.00
_cell.angle_beta   90.00
_cell.angle_gamma   90.00
#
_symmetry.space_group_name_H-M   'P 1'
#
loop_
_entity.id
_entity.type
_entity.pdbx_description
1 polymer ?
#
loop_
_entity_poly.entity_id
_entity_poly.type
_entity_poly.pdbx_seq_one_letter_code
_entity_poly.pdbx_strand_id
1 'polypeptide(L)'
;MSPIVRNGLIAAAIAVTGTLVFLSIDRILERERTENQINALRDEIYRSRVAADRCRGSLQTSQAALLELGVAIDSLKRVVDGYETIPGRGVPAQNYDAYMAVFDEYNDSVGVWGGREERLRTAETACRTTIHEHNLLTDSLQTVLTAAGIITD
;
A
#
# COMPACT_ATOMS: atom_id res chain seq x y z
N MET A 1 51.72 53.99 -8.34
CA MET A 1 51.44 52.61 -7.89
C MET A 1 52.54 51.70 -8.40
N SER A 2 53.25 50.97 -7.52
CA SER A 2 54.27 50.07 -7.98
C SER A 2 53.67 48.89 -8.76
N PRO A 3 54.35 48.35 -9.77
CA PRO A 3 53.81 47.23 -10.57
C PRO A 3 53.48 46.00 -9.72
N ILE A 4 54.16 45.83 -8.57
CA ILE A 4 53.94 44.74 -7.61
C ILE A 4 52.55 44.83 -6.95
N VAL A 5 52.10 46.02 -6.55
CA VAL A 5 50.80 46.27 -5.94
C VAL A 5 49.68 46.04 -6.95
N ARG A 6 49.87 46.44 -8.22
CA ARG A 6 48.93 46.21 -9.30
C ARG A 6 48.73 44.72 -9.63
N ASN A 7 49.82 43.98 -9.69
CA ASN A 7 49.75 42.52 -9.94
C ASN A 7 49.15 41.76 -8.76
N GLY A 8 49.42 42.18 -7.54
CA GLY A 8 48.79 41.62 -6.34
C GLY A 8 47.26 41.81 -6.29
N LEU A 9 46.77 43.02 -6.68
CA LEU A 9 45.36 43.32 -6.76
C LEU A 9 44.65 42.51 -7.84
N ILE A 10 45.28 42.32 -8.99
CA ILE A 10 44.70 41.50 -10.10
C ILE A 10 44.62 40.03 -9.66
N ALA A 11 45.65 39.47 -9.03
CA ALA A 11 45.66 38.11 -8.53
C ALA A 11 44.54 37.88 -7.46
N ALA A 12 44.39 38.83 -6.53
CA ALA A 12 43.33 38.77 -5.52
C ALA A 12 41.90 38.84 -6.15
N ALA A 13 41.71 39.69 -7.16
CA ALA A 13 40.43 39.78 -7.85
C ALA A 13 40.07 38.48 -8.60
N ILE A 14 41.06 37.84 -9.26
CA ILE A 14 40.86 36.55 -9.94
C ILE A 14 40.54 35.45 -8.93
N ALA A 15 41.19 35.39 -7.76
CA ALA A 15 40.92 34.41 -6.73
C ALA A 15 39.49 34.57 -6.17
N VAL A 16 39.04 35.80 -5.88
CA VAL A 16 37.70 36.08 -5.37
C VAL A 16 36.63 35.72 -6.41
N THR A 17 36.80 36.10 -7.67
CA THR A 17 35.87 35.75 -8.72
C THR A 17 35.81 34.23 -8.97
N GLY A 18 36.94 33.54 -8.96
CA GLY A 18 36.99 32.09 -9.09
C GLY A 18 36.27 31.37 -7.96
N THR A 19 36.44 31.84 -6.70
CA THR A 19 35.75 31.29 -5.54
C THR A 19 34.21 31.52 -5.63
N LEU A 20 33.77 32.70 -6.04
CA LEU A 20 32.35 33.00 -6.20
C LEU A 20 31.69 32.16 -7.29
N VAL A 21 32.37 31.97 -8.41
CA VAL A 21 31.89 31.11 -9.51
C VAL A 21 31.79 29.65 -9.04
N PHE A 22 32.80 29.15 -8.33
CA PHE A 22 32.79 27.79 -7.80
C PHE A 22 31.62 27.56 -6.83
N LEU A 23 31.42 28.46 -5.87
CA LEU A 23 30.29 28.39 -4.92
C LEU A 23 28.93 28.47 -5.59
N SER A 24 28.85 29.23 -6.71
CA SER A 24 27.60 29.34 -7.48
C SER A 24 27.29 28.05 -8.25
N ILE A 25 28.29 27.41 -8.83
CA ILE A 25 28.14 26.14 -9.52
C ILE A 25 27.69 25.04 -8.55
N ASP A 26 28.33 24.97 -7.40
CA ASP A 26 28.01 23.97 -6.36
C ASP A 26 26.54 24.08 -5.89
N ARG A 27 26.08 25.29 -5.65
CA ARG A 27 24.66 25.56 -5.33
C ARG A 27 23.67 25.18 -6.45
N ILE A 28 24.06 25.39 -7.71
CA ILE A 28 23.21 25.04 -8.85
C ILE A 28 23.09 23.51 -8.94
N LEU A 29 24.20 22.79 -8.79
CA LEU A 29 24.22 21.33 -8.82
C LEU A 29 23.44 20.69 -7.67
N GLU A 30 23.55 21.23 -6.45
CA GLU A 30 22.77 20.79 -5.31
C GLU A 30 21.25 20.99 -5.54
N ARG A 31 20.88 22.13 -6.11
CA ARG A 31 19.47 22.42 -6.43
C ARG A 31 18.91 21.46 -7.46
N GLU A 32 19.66 21.19 -8.52
CA GLU A 32 19.28 20.26 -9.58
C GLU A 32 19.15 18.82 -9.05
N ARG A 33 20.03 18.39 -8.13
CA ARG A 33 19.92 17.09 -7.47
C ARG A 33 18.69 16.99 -6.60
N THR A 34 18.38 18.03 -5.83
CA THR A 34 17.20 18.08 -4.97
C THR A 34 15.91 18.06 -5.80
N GLU A 35 15.84 18.83 -6.89
CA GLU A 35 14.69 18.83 -7.80
C GLU A 35 14.48 17.45 -8.45
N ASN A 36 15.54 16.80 -8.89
CA ASN A 36 15.49 15.45 -9.46
C ASN A 36 15.03 14.42 -8.40
N GLN A 37 15.49 14.53 -7.16
CA GLN A 37 15.07 13.67 -6.06
C GLN A 37 13.58 13.86 -5.74
N ILE A 38 13.10 15.10 -5.67
CA ILE A 38 11.69 15.43 -5.44
C ILE A 38 10.81 14.84 -6.55
N ASN A 39 11.22 14.99 -7.80
CA ASN A 39 10.46 14.46 -8.94
C ASN A 39 10.42 12.93 -8.93
N ALA A 40 11.53 12.26 -8.65
CA ALA A 40 11.59 10.82 -8.51
C ALA A 40 10.67 10.31 -7.38
N LEU A 41 10.70 10.95 -6.21
CA LEU A 41 9.83 10.61 -5.08
C LEU A 41 8.34 10.84 -5.42
N ARG A 42 7.99 11.91 -6.10
CA ARG A 42 6.61 12.17 -6.55
C ARG A 42 6.09 11.08 -7.48
N ASP A 43 6.90 10.66 -8.45
CA ASP A 43 6.54 9.60 -9.37
C ASP A 43 6.36 8.25 -8.64
N GLU A 44 7.18 7.98 -7.65
CA GLU A 44 7.10 6.77 -6.85
C GLU A 44 5.89 6.78 -5.92
N ILE A 45 5.59 7.91 -5.27
CA ILE A 45 4.39 8.11 -4.47
C ILE A 45 3.13 7.95 -5.32
N TYR A 46 3.11 8.48 -6.53
CA TYR A 46 1.97 8.28 -7.42
C TYR A 46 1.74 6.79 -7.73
N ARG A 47 2.80 6.06 -8.07
CA ARG A 47 2.71 4.61 -8.36
C ARG A 47 2.28 3.81 -7.13
N SER A 48 2.86 4.08 -5.96
CA SER A 48 2.53 3.41 -4.71
C SER A 48 1.09 3.71 -4.26
N ARG A 49 0.61 4.94 -4.46
CA ARG A 49 -0.79 5.30 -4.23
C ARG A 49 -1.75 4.48 -5.07
N VAL A 50 -1.50 4.38 -6.38
CA VAL A 50 -2.32 3.57 -7.29
C VAL A 50 -2.33 2.10 -6.85
N ALA A 51 -1.19 1.56 -6.39
CA ALA A 51 -1.11 0.20 -5.87
C ALA A 51 -1.91 0.03 -4.57
N ALA A 52 -1.82 0.99 -3.63
CA ALA A 52 -2.57 1.00 -2.38
C ALA A 52 -4.09 1.09 -2.60
N ASP A 53 -4.53 1.95 -3.53
CA ASP A 53 -5.95 2.11 -3.85
C ASP A 53 -6.52 0.85 -4.52
N ARG A 54 -5.77 0.22 -5.43
CA ARG A 54 -6.13 -1.05 -6.06
C ARG A 54 -6.24 -2.18 -5.04
N CYS A 55 -5.29 -2.27 -4.15
CA CYS A 55 -5.27 -3.25 -3.08
C CYS A 55 -6.50 -3.10 -2.17
N ARG A 56 -6.85 -1.88 -1.72
CA ARG A 56 -8.05 -1.61 -0.91
C ARG A 56 -9.33 -2.03 -1.64
N GLY A 57 -9.46 -1.67 -2.92
CA GLY A 57 -10.62 -2.04 -3.72
C GLY A 57 -10.76 -3.56 -3.86
N SER A 58 -9.66 -4.28 -4.08
CA SER A 58 -9.65 -5.75 -4.15
C SER A 58 -10.06 -6.39 -2.81
N LEU A 59 -9.55 -5.88 -1.68
CA LEU A 59 -9.94 -6.36 -0.36
C LEU A 59 -11.43 -6.15 -0.09
N GLN A 60 -11.95 -4.96 -0.37
CA GLN A 60 -13.37 -4.65 -0.17
C GLN A 60 -14.26 -5.60 -0.98
N THR A 61 -13.92 -5.87 -2.24
CA THR A 61 -14.65 -6.82 -3.08
C THR A 61 -14.60 -8.24 -2.51
N SER A 62 -13.41 -8.67 -2.05
CA SER A 62 -13.23 -10.02 -1.49
C SER A 62 -13.96 -10.18 -0.16
N GLN A 63 -13.97 -9.15 0.70
CA GLN A 63 -14.73 -9.12 1.94
C GLN A 63 -16.24 -9.22 1.69
N ALA A 64 -16.75 -8.44 0.73
CA ALA A 64 -18.17 -8.49 0.35
C ALA A 64 -18.58 -9.89 -0.13
N ALA A 65 -17.77 -10.50 -1.01
CA ALA A 65 -18.02 -11.86 -1.51
C ALA A 65 -17.94 -12.93 -0.41
N LEU A 66 -17.07 -12.73 0.60
CA LEU A 66 -16.99 -13.65 1.75
C LEU A 66 -18.22 -13.53 2.65
N LEU A 67 -18.72 -12.31 2.89
CA LEU A 67 -19.95 -12.08 3.65
C LEU A 67 -21.17 -12.68 2.96
N GLU A 68 -21.30 -12.53 1.63
CA GLU A 68 -22.38 -13.12 0.85
C GLU A 68 -22.37 -14.65 0.95
N LEU A 69 -21.18 -15.26 0.83
CA LEU A 69 -21.04 -16.71 1.01
C LEU A 69 -21.40 -17.13 2.44
N GLY A 70 -21.05 -16.35 3.46
CA GLY A 70 -21.44 -16.61 4.86
C GLY A 70 -22.95 -16.64 5.03
N VAL A 71 -23.68 -15.69 4.43
CA VAL A 71 -25.17 -15.67 4.45
C VAL A 71 -25.76 -16.92 3.76
N ALA A 72 -25.17 -17.37 2.64
CA ALA A 72 -25.60 -18.58 1.96
C ALA A 72 -25.36 -19.83 2.85
N ILE A 73 -24.20 -19.94 3.50
CA ILE A 73 -23.89 -21.02 4.46
C ILE A 73 -24.88 -21.05 5.63
N ASP A 74 -25.19 -19.89 6.21
CA ASP A 74 -26.19 -19.80 7.30
C ASP A 74 -27.58 -20.24 6.83
N SER A 75 -27.90 -20.01 5.56
CA SER A 75 -29.14 -20.48 4.96
C SER A 75 -29.18 -22.01 4.81
N LEU A 76 -28.09 -22.59 4.28
CA LEU A 76 -27.94 -24.04 4.17
C LEU A 76 -27.96 -24.71 5.55
N LYS A 77 -27.26 -24.13 6.52
CA LYS A 77 -27.27 -24.61 7.90
C LYS A 77 -28.68 -24.70 8.49
N ARG A 78 -29.51 -23.66 8.28
CA ARG A 78 -30.91 -23.69 8.74
C ARG A 78 -31.73 -24.81 8.11
N VAL A 79 -31.46 -25.15 6.85
CA VAL A 79 -32.12 -26.26 6.16
C VAL A 79 -31.66 -27.61 6.75
N VAL A 80 -30.35 -27.78 6.97
CA VAL A 80 -29.78 -28.97 7.65
C VAL A 80 -30.40 -29.13 9.04
N ASP A 81 -30.36 -28.08 9.85
CA ASP A 81 -30.96 -28.08 11.20
C ASP A 81 -32.45 -28.42 11.18
N GLY A 82 -33.16 -28.02 10.12
CA GLY A 82 -34.57 -28.36 9.91
C GLY A 82 -34.85 -29.86 9.71
N TYR A 83 -33.94 -30.60 9.10
CA TYR A 83 -34.03 -32.06 9.02
C TYR A 83 -33.70 -32.76 10.35
N GLU A 84 -32.91 -32.13 11.19
CA GLU A 84 -32.44 -32.66 12.48
C GLU A 84 -33.34 -32.23 13.66
N THR A 85 -34.56 -31.73 13.40
CA THR A 85 -35.44 -31.08 14.37
C THR A 85 -35.82 -31.92 15.60
N ILE A 86 -35.56 -33.23 15.61
CA ILE A 86 -35.86 -34.08 16.78
C ILE A 86 -34.53 -34.63 17.34
N PRO A 87 -33.98 -34.04 18.45
CA PRO A 87 -32.76 -34.54 19.09
C PRO A 87 -32.86 -36.03 19.39
N GLY A 88 -31.89 -36.80 18.92
CA GLY A 88 -31.75 -38.24 19.21
C GLY A 88 -32.61 -39.19 18.35
N ARG A 89 -33.42 -38.69 17.40
CA ARG A 89 -34.19 -39.55 16.49
C ARG A 89 -33.60 -39.70 15.10
N GLY A 90 -32.60 -38.88 14.74
CA GLY A 90 -32.02 -38.86 13.39
C GLY A 90 -32.99 -38.36 12.31
N VAL A 91 -32.51 -38.32 11.07
CA VAL A 91 -33.36 -37.92 9.91
C VAL A 91 -34.20 -39.09 9.48
N PRO A 92 -35.55 -38.89 9.25
CA PRO A 92 -36.43 -39.94 8.74
C PRO A 92 -35.93 -40.51 7.38
N ALA A 93 -36.03 -41.83 7.20
CA ALA A 93 -35.48 -42.54 6.03
C ALA A 93 -35.99 -41.91 4.69
N GLN A 94 -37.22 -41.44 4.65
CA GLN A 94 -37.81 -40.80 3.46
C GLN A 94 -37.19 -39.46 3.09
N ASN A 95 -36.50 -38.79 4.03
CA ASN A 95 -35.88 -37.49 3.85
C ASN A 95 -34.34 -37.59 3.78
N TYR A 96 -33.78 -38.79 3.94
CA TYR A 96 -32.39 -38.98 4.12
C TYR A 96 -31.55 -38.54 2.90
N ASP A 97 -31.96 -38.84 1.67
CA ASP A 97 -31.26 -38.46 0.45
C ASP A 97 -31.29 -36.92 0.28
N ALA A 98 -32.41 -36.27 0.56
CA ALA A 98 -32.51 -34.82 0.50
C ALA A 98 -31.67 -34.14 1.57
N TYR A 99 -31.62 -34.68 2.79
CA TYR A 99 -30.74 -34.23 3.86
C TYR A 99 -29.28 -34.33 3.44
N MET A 100 -28.85 -35.48 2.93
CA MET A 100 -27.45 -35.69 2.54
C MET A 100 -27.02 -34.73 1.45
N ALA A 101 -27.87 -34.46 0.46
CA ALA A 101 -27.59 -33.50 -0.60
C ALA A 101 -27.31 -32.09 -0.06
N VAL A 102 -28.16 -31.61 0.87
CA VAL A 102 -27.97 -30.27 1.48
C VAL A 102 -26.80 -30.26 2.45
N PHE A 103 -26.58 -31.33 3.19
CA PHE A 103 -25.46 -31.47 4.11
C PHE A 103 -24.11 -31.43 3.38
N ASP A 104 -24.01 -32.12 2.23
CA ASP A 104 -22.80 -32.09 1.40
C ASP A 104 -22.58 -30.69 0.82
N GLU A 105 -23.62 -30.03 0.32
CA GLU A 105 -23.53 -28.65 -0.17
C GLU A 105 -23.10 -27.65 0.94
N TYR A 106 -23.62 -27.81 2.16
CA TYR A 106 -23.21 -27.05 3.33
C TYR A 106 -21.72 -27.23 3.64
N ASN A 107 -21.25 -28.50 3.70
CA ASN A 107 -19.85 -28.80 4.00
C ASN A 107 -18.91 -28.27 2.93
N ASP A 108 -19.24 -28.42 1.67
CA ASP A 108 -18.46 -27.90 0.54
C ASP A 108 -18.39 -26.37 0.62
N SER A 109 -19.50 -25.71 0.91
CA SER A 109 -19.56 -24.27 1.07
C SER A 109 -18.72 -23.75 2.23
N VAL A 110 -18.73 -24.45 3.36
CA VAL A 110 -17.85 -24.16 4.53
C VAL A 110 -16.38 -24.30 4.16
N GLY A 111 -16.03 -25.37 3.40
CA GLY A 111 -14.67 -25.56 2.91
C GLY A 111 -14.20 -24.43 1.99
N VAL A 112 -15.08 -24.00 1.06
CA VAL A 112 -14.81 -22.86 0.17
C VAL A 112 -14.65 -21.56 0.96
N TRP A 113 -15.50 -21.34 1.97
CA TRP A 113 -15.43 -20.16 2.83
C TRP A 113 -14.08 -20.07 3.56
N GLY A 114 -13.65 -21.17 4.20
CA GLY A 114 -12.34 -21.24 4.88
C GLY A 114 -11.17 -20.93 3.96
N GLY A 115 -11.17 -21.49 2.74
CA GLY A 115 -10.14 -21.20 1.76
C GLY A 115 -10.15 -19.74 1.23
N ARG A 116 -11.32 -19.10 1.17
CA ARG A 116 -11.44 -17.67 0.82
C ARG A 116 -10.99 -16.78 1.96
N GLU A 117 -11.34 -17.12 3.21
CA GLU A 117 -10.89 -16.39 4.40
C GLU A 117 -9.37 -16.35 4.52
N GLU A 118 -8.70 -17.48 4.32
CA GLU A 118 -7.24 -17.55 4.36
C GLU A 118 -6.58 -16.69 3.27
N ARG A 119 -7.12 -16.73 2.04
CA ARG A 119 -6.65 -15.84 0.96
C ARG A 119 -6.87 -14.36 1.27
N LEU A 120 -8.02 -14.03 1.87
CA LEU A 120 -8.32 -12.65 2.29
C LEU A 120 -7.31 -12.17 3.34
N ARG A 121 -7.02 -12.97 4.36
CA ARG A 121 -6.05 -12.66 5.42
C ARG A 121 -4.64 -12.45 4.87
N THR A 122 -4.23 -13.28 3.90
CA THR A 122 -2.95 -13.11 3.19
C THR A 122 -2.94 -11.80 2.39
N ALA A 123 -4.00 -11.51 1.66
CA ALA A 123 -4.13 -10.28 0.89
C ALA A 123 -4.17 -9.02 1.78
N GLU A 124 -4.82 -9.07 2.94
CA GLU A 124 -4.82 -8.00 3.94
C GLU A 124 -3.40 -7.68 4.44
N THR A 125 -2.62 -8.71 4.72
CA THR A 125 -1.22 -8.54 5.15
C THR A 125 -0.39 -7.88 4.05
N ALA A 126 -0.47 -8.35 2.82
CA ALA A 126 0.23 -7.76 1.68
C ALA A 126 -0.20 -6.30 1.44
N CYS A 127 -1.52 -6.03 1.52
CA CYS A 127 -2.05 -4.69 1.36
C CYS A 127 -1.57 -3.72 2.43
N ARG A 128 -1.47 -4.16 3.68
CA ARG A 128 -0.92 -3.37 4.78
C ARG A 128 0.53 -2.98 4.53
N THR A 129 1.33 -3.90 3.99
CA THR A 129 2.72 -3.62 3.60
C THR A 129 2.79 -2.55 2.52
N THR A 130 1.97 -2.68 1.46
CA THR A 130 1.92 -1.69 0.37
C THR A 130 1.52 -0.29 0.86
N ILE A 131 0.55 -0.20 1.77
CA ILE A 131 0.13 1.07 2.37
C ILE A 131 1.24 1.65 3.24
N HIS A 132 1.94 0.83 4.01
CA HIS A 132 3.06 1.26 4.83
C HIS A 132 4.21 1.84 3.98
N GLU A 133 4.57 1.16 2.89
CA GLU A 133 5.57 1.64 1.93
C GLU A 133 5.18 2.99 1.32
N HIS A 134 3.90 3.17 0.94
CA HIS A 134 3.39 4.46 0.46
C HIS A 134 3.55 5.57 1.50
N ASN A 135 3.26 5.30 2.77
CA ASN A 135 3.41 6.27 3.85
C ASN A 135 4.89 6.65 4.06
N LEU A 136 5.81 5.67 4.04
CA LEU A 136 7.25 5.93 4.14
C LEU A 136 7.77 6.82 3.01
N LEU A 137 7.30 6.62 1.78
CA LEU A 137 7.66 7.47 0.65
C LEU A 137 7.15 8.91 0.84
N THR A 138 5.94 9.07 1.37
CA THR A 138 5.35 10.37 1.67
C THR A 138 6.15 11.11 2.75
N ASP A 139 6.53 10.42 3.83
CA ASP A 139 7.37 10.97 4.90
C ASP A 139 8.76 11.36 4.37
N SER A 140 9.32 10.55 3.47
CA SER A 140 10.59 10.84 2.81
C SER A 140 10.53 12.10 1.97
N LEU A 141 9.45 12.29 1.18
CA LEU A 141 9.24 13.50 0.40
C LEU A 141 9.11 14.72 1.32
N GLN A 142 8.34 14.62 2.40
CA GLN A 142 8.20 15.71 3.37
C GLN A 142 9.54 16.11 3.95
N THR A 143 10.37 15.14 4.33
CA THR A 143 11.73 15.37 4.85
C THR A 143 12.59 16.13 3.85
N VAL A 144 12.58 15.73 2.58
CA VAL A 144 13.35 16.40 1.51
C VAL A 144 12.85 17.82 1.28
N LEU A 145 11.53 18.04 1.28
CA LEU A 145 10.94 19.38 1.09
C LEU A 145 11.25 20.32 2.26
N THR A 146 11.23 19.82 3.49
CA THR A 146 11.61 20.60 4.68
C THR A 146 13.11 20.93 4.64
N ALA A 147 13.97 19.97 4.32
CA ALA A 147 15.43 20.20 4.19
C ALA A 147 15.75 21.21 3.08
N ALA A 148 14.97 21.24 2.01
CA ALA A 148 15.12 22.20 0.92
C ALA A 148 14.53 23.59 1.24
N GLY A 149 13.87 23.78 2.40
CA GLY A 149 13.21 25.03 2.79
C GLY A 149 11.97 25.37 1.96
N ILE A 150 11.36 24.37 1.32
CA ILE A 150 10.16 24.54 0.48
C ILE A 150 8.90 24.54 1.35
N ILE A 151 8.90 23.75 2.41
CA ILE A 151 7.85 23.73 3.44
C ILE A 151 8.46 23.98 4.82
N THR A 152 7.68 24.59 5.71
CA THR A 152 7.99 24.73 7.15
C THR A 152 7.09 23.79 7.94
N ASP A 153 7.61 23.18 9.00
CA ASP A 153 6.82 22.37 9.94
C ASP A 153 5.73 23.17 10.63
#